data_9ac486a6b66f7d142a6c905442680e0e
#
_entry.id   9ac486a6b66f7d142a6c905442680e0e
#
_cell.length_a   1.000
_cell.length_b   1.000
_cell.length_c   1.000
_cell.angle_alpha   90.00
_cell.angle_beta   90.00
_cell.angle_gamma   90.00
#
_symmetry.space_group_name_H-M   'P 1'
#
loop_
_entity.id
_entity.type
_entity.pdbx_description
1 polymer ?
#
loop_
_entity_poly.entity_id
_entity_poly.type
_entity_poly.pdbx_seq_one_letter_code
_entity_poly.pdbx_strand_id
1 'polypeptide(L)'
;MARPHIEFVQTQNVDWSIGANGLAEKVLNADPQSTDATLILRYPAGYSAPARNDAMPAEEYFVLEGSIAIGSRICGLHAYGFLPGGADTPARATKDGATVLIFRHAEGDTNSLADIAERVEIDTPNMPWDVSTYDPKLNHLRLARKVLRLGPNDSCRTFLLAGMPHGTPEDSELPAETHDHCEEMFMISGSMWAPEGLMQPGAYFFRPPNIVHGPHVSEYGFFQIMRSPMANRIVTHWSDETRPIPIGSAYAPILPEGTPESWARPWSPAPNF
;
A
#
# COMPACT_ATOMS: atom_id res chain seq x y z
N MET A 1 10.23 11.61 8.19
CA MET A 1 10.06 10.32 7.50
C MET A 1 11.19 10.18 6.51
N ALA A 2 12.08 9.22 6.75
CA ALA A 2 13.31 9.03 5.94
C ALA A 2 13.24 7.69 5.16
N ARG A 3 12.04 7.29 4.77
CA ARG A 3 11.84 6.08 3.95
C ARG A 3 12.40 6.31 2.54
N PRO A 4 13.17 5.36 2.00
CA PRO A 4 13.74 5.50 0.67
C PRO A 4 12.68 5.43 -0.44
N HIS A 5 12.97 6.08 -1.57
CA HIS A 5 12.16 5.97 -2.79
C HIS A 5 12.28 4.57 -3.40
N ILE A 6 11.14 3.97 -3.73
CA ILE A 6 11.01 2.70 -4.47
C ILE A 6 9.99 2.89 -5.58
N GLU A 7 10.40 2.64 -6.84
CA GLU A 7 9.51 2.74 -8.01
C GLU A 7 9.79 1.61 -8.99
N PHE A 8 9.09 0.56 -9.00
CA PHE A 8 8.37 -0.24 -8.02
C PHE A 8 9.05 -1.61 -7.87
N VAL A 9 8.84 -2.32 -6.77
CA VAL A 9 9.27 -3.71 -6.60
C VAL A 9 8.10 -4.67 -6.77
N GLN A 10 8.35 -5.85 -7.36
CA GLN A 10 7.42 -6.98 -7.30
C GLN A 10 7.71 -7.76 -6.02
N THR A 11 6.82 -7.68 -5.03
CA THR A 11 7.08 -8.21 -3.68
C THR A 11 7.26 -9.73 -3.63
N GLN A 12 6.91 -10.46 -4.68
CA GLN A 12 7.28 -11.86 -4.86
C GLN A 12 8.78 -12.09 -4.82
N ASN A 13 9.57 -11.09 -5.26
CA ASN A 13 11.03 -11.12 -5.33
C ASN A 13 11.71 -10.61 -4.06
N VAL A 14 10.93 -10.14 -3.08
CA VAL A 14 11.42 -9.80 -1.74
C VAL A 14 11.49 -11.07 -0.91
N ASP A 15 12.66 -11.34 -0.33
CA ASP A 15 12.86 -12.54 0.46
C ASP A 15 12.11 -12.50 1.79
N TRP A 16 11.62 -13.65 2.22
CA TRP A 16 11.08 -13.81 3.56
C TRP A 16 12.20 -13.88 4.60
N SER A 17 12.03 -13.16 5.68
CA SER A 17 12.86 -13.23 6.89
C SER A 17 12.00 -13.61 8.09
N ILE A 18 12.64 -13.92 9.21
CA ILE A 18 11.91 -14.13 10.48
C ILE A 18 12.04 -12.85 11.30
N GLY A 19 10.91 -12.22 11.53
CA GLY A 19 10.83 -11.01 12.35
C GLY A 19 11.03 -11.27 13.84
N ALA A 20 11.16 -10.21 14.61
CA ALA A 20 11.36 -10.29 16.06
C ALA A 20 10.21 -10.99 16.81
N ASN A 21 9.03 -11.03 16.22
CA ASN A 21 7.85 -11.73 16.74
C ASN A 21 7.79 -13.23 16.36
N GLY A 22 8.81 -13.73 15.66
CA GLY A 22 8.89 -15.11 15.18
C GLY A 22 8.05 -15.43 13.95
N LEU A 23 7.40 -14.44 13.35
CA LEU A 23 6.62 -14.60 12.12
C LEU A 23 7.52 -14.42 10.89
N ALA A 24 7.16 -15.08 9.80
CA ALA A 24 7.74 -14.77 8.49
C ALA A 24 7.25 -13.38 8.03
N GLU A 25 8.20 -12.54 7.63
CA GLU A 25 7.93 -11.18 7.19
C GLU A 25 8.73 -10.83 5.94
N LYS A 26 8.15 -9.96 5.11
CA LYS A 26 8.85 -9.21 4.05
C LYS A 26 8.81 -7.74 4.45
N VAL A 27 9.94 -7.13 4.64
CA VAL A 27 10.04 -5.67 4.85
C VAL A 27 10.13 -5.02 3.48
N LEU A 28 9.07 -4.32 3.07
CA LEU A 28 9.00 -3.68 1.75
C LEU A 28 9.71 -2.33 1.74
N ASN A 29 9.54 -1.58 2.83
CA ASN A 29 10.19 -0.30 3.03
C ASN A 29 10.19 0.04 4.53
N ALA A 30 11.24 0.66 5.02
CA ALA A 30 11.34 1.06 6.42
C ALA A 30 12.16 2.34 6.57
N ASP A 31 11.79 3.14 7.56
CA ASP A 31 12.62 4.25 8.04
C ASP A 31 13.69 3.70 8.99
N PRO A 32 14.99 3.86 8.70
CA PRO A 32 16.04 3.32 9.56
C PRO A 32 16.14 3.99 10.94
N GLN A 33 15.44 5.10 11.15
CA GLN A 33 15.51 5.91 12.37
C GLN A 33 14.22 5.84 13.23
N SER A 34 13.19 5.12 12.75
CA SER A 34 11.91 5.03 13.46
C SER A 34 11.24 3.67 13.25
N THR A 35 10.03 3.51 13.78
CA THR A 35 9.21 2.30 13.56
C THR A 35 8.39 2.35 12.27
N ASP A 36 8.45 3.46 11.51
CA ASP A 36 7.69 3.61 10.26
C ASP A 36 8.17 2.59 9.21
N ALA A 37 7.28 1.68 8.84
CA ALA A 37 7.59 0.60 7.92
C ALA A 37 6.34 0.05 7.24
N THR A 38 6.54 -0.49 6.04
CA THR A 38 5.54 -1.32 5.36
C THR A 38 6.09 -2.73 5.19
N LEU A 39 5.30 -3.70 5.62
CA LEU A 39 5.69 -5.10 5.59
C LEU A 39 4.51 -6.03 5.28
N ILE A 40 4.83 -7.23 4.83
CA ILE A 40 3.88 -8.33 4.72
C ILE A 40 4.22 -9.33 5.81
N LEU A 41 3.24 -9.68 6.65
CA LEU A 41 3.36 -10.73 7.67
C LEU A 41 2.61 -11.98 7.22
N ARG A 42 3.24 -13.14 7.40
CA ARG A 42 2.59 -14.43 7.19
C ARG A 42 2.39 -15.13 8.53
N TYR A 43 1.13 -15.35 8.85
CA TYR A 43 0.67 -16.11 10.02
C TYR A 43 0.45 -17.56 9.61
N PRO A 44 1.17 -18.54 10.17
CA PRO A 44 0.98 -19.94 9.82
C PRO A 44 -0.37 -20.48 10.31
N ALA A 45 -0.85 -21.56 9.70
CA ALA A 45 -2.04 -22.26 10.18
C ALA A 45 -1.86 -22.67 11.65
N GLY A 46 -2.90 -22.48 12.45
CA GLY A 46 -2.88 -22.75 13.90
C GLY A 46 -2.15 -21.70 14.73
N TYR A 47 -1.73 -20.59 14.16
CA TYR A 47 -1.09 -19.52 14.92
C TYR A 47 -2.02 -18.96 16.00
N SER A 48 -1.47 -18.76 17.20
CA SER A 48 -2.17 -18.11 18.31
C SER A 48 -1.17 -17.38 19.19
N ALA A 49 -1.42 -16.10 19.44
CA ALA A 49 -0.69 -15.26 20.38
C ALA A 49 -1.68 -14.54 21.28
N PRO A 50 -1.50 -14.58 22.62
CA PRO A 50 -2.36 -13.86 23.55
C PRO A 50 -2.18 -12.35 23.42
N ALA A 51 -3.14 -11.59 23.93
CA ALA A 51 -2.97 -10.17 24.17
C ALA A 51 -1.82 -9.91 25.15
N ARG A 52 -1.12 -8.80 24.97
CA ARG A 52 -0.02 -8.38 25.83
C ARG A 52 -0.23 -6.93 26.27
N ASN A 53 0.18 -6.62 27.50
CA ASN A 53 0.13 -5.27 28.07
C ASN A 53 1.42 -4.50 27.74
N ASP A 54 1.86 -4.59 26.50
CA ASP A 54 2.97 -3.83 25.96
C ASP A 54 2.44 -2.87 24.90
N ALA A 55 2.84 -1.61 25.00
CA ALA A 55 2.47 -0.59 24.04
C ALA A 55 3.02 -0.97 22.65
N MET A 56 2.17 -0.91 21.64
CA MET A 56 2.55 -1.15 20.25
C MET A 56 2.64 0.16 19.48
N PRO A 57 3.45 0.23 18.42
CA PRO A 57 3.35 1.32 17.43
C PRO A 57 1.95 1.34 16.82
N ALA A 58 1.48 2.53 16.41
CA ALA A 58 0.26 2.59 15.62
C ALA A 58 0.42 1.76 14.33
N GLU A 59 -0.59 0.97 14.00
CA GLU A 59 -0.53 0.00 12.92
C GLU A 59 -1.83 0.00 12.11
N GLU A 60 -1.70 0.10 10.79
CA GLU A 60 -2.78 -0.25 9.87
C GLU A 60 -2.55 -1.67 9.36
N TYR A 61 -3.61 -2.45 9.20
CA TYR A 61 -3.53 -3.78 8.62
C TYR A 61 -4.56 -3.97 7.51
N PHE A 62 -4.18 -4.77 6.52
CA PHE A 62 -5.06 -5.18 5.42
C PHE A 62 -4.84 -6.66 5.11
N VAL A 63 -5.91 -7.46 5.16
CA VAL A 63 -5.81 -8.91 4.95
C VAL A 63 -5.73 -9.21 3.46
N LEU A 64 -4.57 -9.72 3.01
CA LEU A 64 -4.31 -10.10 1.61
C LEU A 64 -4.80 -11.52 1.30
N GLU A 65 -4.67 -12.44 2.26
CA GLU A 65 -5.06 -13.85 2.10
C GLU A 65 -5.53 -14.43 3.43
N GLY A 66 -6.45 -15.38 3.37
CA GLY A 66 -6.92 -16.11 4.53
C GLY A 66 -7.80 -15.29 5.47
N SER A 67 -7.71 -15.57 6.76
CA SER A 67 -8.43 -14.84 7.81
C SER A 67 -7.69 -14.88 9.14
N ILE A 68 -7.80 -13.82 9.91
CA ILE A 68 -7.15 -13.69 11.21
C ILE A 68 -8.09 -13.04 12.24
N ALA A 69 -8.15 -13.59 13.44
CA ALA A 69 -8.76 -12.92 14.57
C ALA A 69 -7.76 -11.90 15.17
N ILE A 70 -8.20 -10.65 15.35
CA ILE A 70 -7.44 -9.57 16.00
C ILE A 70 -8.29 -9.04 17.15
N GLY A 71 -7.93 -9.39 18.38
CA GLY A 71 -8.79 -9.22 19.54
C GLY A 71 -10.04 -10.10 19.40
N SER A 72 -11.22 -9.49 19.51
CA SER A 72 -12.51 -10.20 19.37
C SER A 72 -13.04 -10.29 17.95
N ARG A 73 -12.40 -9.64 16.97
CA ARG A 73 -12.89 -9.56 15.59
C ARG A 73 -12.20 -10.58 14.70
N ILE A 74 -12.98 -11.25 13.84
CA ILE A 74 -12.48 -12.06 12.73
C ILE A 74 -12.38 -11.16 11.49
N CYS A 75 -11.16 -10.99 10.99
CA CYS A 75 -10.81 -10.21 9.80
C CYS A 75 -10.59 -11.19 8.64
N GLY A 76 -11.50 -11.22 7.69
CA GLY A 76 -11.39 -12.01 6.47
C GLY A 76 -10.66 -11.26 5.34
N LEU A 77 -10.67 -11.85 4.16
CA LEU A 77 -10.06 -11.27 2.95
C LEU A 77 -10.49 -9.82 2.75
N HIS A 78 -9.51 -8.95 2.53
CA HIS A 78 -9.64 -7.50 2.35
C HIS A 78 -10.20 -6.73 3.56
N ALA A 79 -10.34 -7.35 4.74
CA ALA A 79 -10.64 -6.59 5.95
C ALA A 79 -9.49 -5.62 6.24
N TYR A 80 -9.86 -4.41 6.62
CA TYR A 80 -8.93 -3.35 7.01
C TYR A 80 -9.16 -2.95 8.47
N GLY A 81 -8.11 -2.54 9.15
CA GLY A 81 -8.22 -1.91 10.44
C GLY A 81 -7.02 -1.04 10.79
N PHE A 82 -7.24 -0.19 11.80
CA PHE A 82 -6.22 0.62 12.43
C PHE A 82 -6.20 0.34 13.93
N LEU A 83 -5.02 0.11 14.45
CA LEU A 83 -4.73 -0.07 15.87
C LEU A 83 -3.94 1.17 16.34
N PRO A 84 -4.47 1.95 17.29
CA PRO A 84 -3.78 3.15 17.77
C PRO A 84 -2.49 2.79 18.50
N GLY A 85 -1.49 3.66 18.37
CA GLY A 85 -0.23 3.52 19.09
C GLY A 85 -0.41 3.71 20.60
N GLY A 86 0.47 3.09 21.37
CA GLY A 86 0.39 3.10 22.83
C GLY A 86 -0.70 2.21 23.41
N ALA A 87 -1.56 1.62 22.59
CA ALA A 87 -2.53 0.63 23.03
C ALA A 87 -1.86 -0.73 23.28
N ASP A 88 -2.51 -1.54 24.13
CA ASP A 88 -2.08 -2.92 24.36
C ASP A 88 -2.12 -3.73 23.05
N THR A 89 -1.14 -4.60 22.87
CA THR A 89 -1.10 -5.51 21.72
C THR A 89 -2.27 -6.49 21.78
N PRO A 90 -3.19 -6.51 20.80
CA PRO A 90 -4.32 -7.42 20.82
C PRO A 90 -3.89 -8.88 20.59
N ALA A 91 -4.67 -9.82 21.13
CA ALA A 91 -4.52 -11.23 20.75
C ALA A 91 -4.68 -11.40 19.25
N ARG A 92 -3.90 -12.32 18.67
CA ARG A 92 -3.99 -12.67 17.24
C ARG A 92 -4.04 -14.18 17.08
N ALA A 93 -4.97 -14.67 16.27
CA ALA A 93 -5.10 -16.10 16.01
C ALA A 93 -5.63 -16.34 14.59
N THR A 94 -5.17 -17.41 13.97
CA THR A 94 -5.73 -17.91 12.71
C THR A 94 -5.74 -19.43 12.71
N LYS A 95 -6.81 -20.01 12.18
CA LYS A 95 -6.94 -21.46 12.04
C LYS A 95 -6.19 -21.97 10.81
N ASP A 96 -6.38 -21.32 9.67
CA ASP A 96 -5.96 -21.81 8.37
C ASP A 96 -4.78 -21.03 7.78
N GLY A 97 -4.32 -20.00 8.50
CA GLY A 97 -3.26 -19.08 8.08
C GLY A 97 -3.82 -17.77 7.51
N ALA A 98 -2.96 -16.75 7.48
CA ALA A 98 -3.26 -15.46 6.89
C ALA A 98 -2.00 -14.76 6.40
N THR A 99 -2.12 -14.00 5.32
CA THR A 99 -1.11 -13.05 4.84
C THR A 99 -1.69 -11.64 5.00
N VAL A 100 -0.96 -10.76 5.68
CA VAL A 100 -1.45 -9.44 6.08
C VAL A 100 -0.44 -8.37 5.70
N LEU A 101 -0.88 -7.36 4.96
CA LEU A 101 -0.11 -6.14 4.72
C LEU A 101 -0.22 -5.24 5.94
N ILE A 102 0.89 -4.73 6.41
CA ILE A 102 1.01 -3.91 7.62
C ILE A 102 1.69 -2.59 7.28
N PHE A 103 1.10 -1.49 7.73
CA PHE A 103 1.73 -0.19 7.75
C PHE A 103 1.94 0.22 9.21
N ARG A 104 3.17 0.21 9.68
CA ARG A 104 3.54 0.75 10.99
C ARG A 104 3.80 2.23 10.87
N HIS A 105 3.40 2.97 11.87
CA HIS A 105 3.65 4.40 11.98
C HIS A 105 4.89 4.66 12.85
N ALA A 106 5.53 5.81 12.66
CA ALA A 106 6.63 6.23 13.50
C ALA A 106 6.18 6.37 14.96
N GLU A 107 7.01 5.91 15.90
CA GLU A 107 6.81 6.18 17.31
C GLU A 107 6.91 7.69 17.57
N GLY A 108 6.00 8.22 18.40
CA GLY A 108 5.97 9.64 18.74
C GLY A 108 5.44 10.54 17.62
N ASP A 109 4.89 9.98 16.53
CA ASP A 109 4.09 10.75 15.59
C ASP A 109 2.79 11.19 16.26
N THR A 110 2.89 12.33 16.96
CA THR A 110 1.79 12.92 17.72
C THR A 110 0.61 13.30 16.84
N ASN A 111 0.83 13.53 15.55
CA ASN A 111 -0.24 13.82 14.60
C ASN A 111 -1.05 12.57 14.26
N SER A 112 -0.44 11.38 14.37
CA SER A 112 -1.16 10.11 14.19
C SER A 112 -1.71 9.54 15.48
N LEU A 113 -1.26 10.00 16.65
CA LEU A 113 -1.53 9.39 17.96
C LEU A 113 -2.45 10.23 18.85
N ALA A 114 -2.38 11.56 18.79
CA ALA A 114 -2.99 12.42 19.81
C ALA A 114 -4.51 12.43 19.79
N ASP A 115 -5.14 12.14 18.64
CA ASP A 115 -6.60 12.27 18.48
C ASP A 115 -7.31 10.98 18.07
N ILE A 116 -6.58 9.86 17.89
CA ILE A 116 -7.19 8.58 17.53
C ILE A 116 -7.03 7.59 18.67
N ALA A 117 -7.87 7.77 19.70
CA ALA A 117 -8.08 6.74 20.70
C ALA A 117 -8.92 5.57 20.16
N GLU A 118 -9.55 5.73 18.99
CA GLU A 118 -10.49 4.75 18.48
C GLU A 118 -9.82 3.80 17.47
N ARG A 119 -9.98 2.53 17.75
CA ARG A 119 -9.70 1.44 16.85
C ARG A 119 -10.67 1.52 15.66
N VAL A 120 -10.13 1.52 14.43
CA VAL A 120 -10.93 1.47 13.20
C VAL A 120 -10.95 0.04 12.68
N GLU A 121 -12.13 -0.45 12.31
CA GLU A 121 -12.33 -1.78 11.76
C GLU A 121 -13.36 -1.75 10.65
N ILE A 122 -12.97 -2.12 9.44
CA ILE A 122 -13.78 -2.00 8.25
C ILE A 122 -13.83 -3.32 7.50
N ASP A 123 -15.05 -3.74 7.15
CA ASP A 123 -15.32 -4.81 6.19
C ASP A 123 -15.41 -4.18 4.79
N THR A 124 -14.26 -4.05 4.13
CA THR A 124 -14.16 -3.29 2.89
C THR A 124 -14.98 -3.86 1.72
N PRO A 125 -15.21 -5.20 1.58
CA PRO A 125 -16.10 -5.74 0.57
C PRO A 125 -17.51 -5.13 0.57
N ASN A 126 -18.04 -4.82 1.75
CA ASN A 126 -19.39 -4.26 1.91
C ASN A 126 -19.46 -2.73 1.84
N MET A 127 -18.33 -2.03 1.69
CA MET A 127 -18.34 -0.58 1.48
C MET A 127 -18.76 -0.22 0.05
N PRO A 128 -19.58 0.84 -0.13
CA PRO A 128 -19.85 1.37 -1.47
C PRO A 128 -18.59 2.00 -2.09
N TRP A 129 -18.50 1.94 -3.42
CA TRP A 129 -17.50 2.66 -4.19
C TRP A 129 -17.93 4.11 -4.40
N ASP A 130 -17.02 5.05 -4.16
CA ASP A 130 -17.18 6.46 -4.53
C ASP A 130 -16.52 6.71 -5.90
N VAL A 131 -17.31 7.16 -6.84
CA VAL A 131 -16.90 7.50 -8.22
C VAL A 131 -17.00 9.01 -8.50
N SER A 132 -17.32 9.81 -7.48
CA SER A 132 -17.87 11.16 -7.67
C SER A 132 -16.86 12.28 -7.90
N THR A 133 -15.57 12.06 -7.65
CA THR A 133 -14.63 13.19 -7.70
C THR A 133 -13.23 12.75 -8.10
N TYR A 134 -12.93 12.89 -9.38
CA TYR A 134 -11.57 12.74 -9.87
C TYR A 134 -11.18 13.94 -10.73
N ASP A 135 -9.90 14.24 -10.75
CA ASP A 135 -9.33 15.20 -11.67
C ASP A 135 -9.65 14.75 -13.11
N PRO A 136 -10.20 15.64 -13.97
CA PRO A 136 -10.47 15.31 -15.37
C PRO A 136 -9.30 14.71 -16.13
N LYS A 137 -8.07 15.05 -15.78
CA LYS A 137 -6.84 14.46 -16.35
C LYS A 137 -6.66 12.98 -16.03
N LEU A 138 -7.37 12.44 -15.01
CA LEU A 138 -7.39 11.02 -14.65
C LEU A 138 -8.61 10.28 -15.22
N ASN A 139 -9.46 10.93 -16.01
CA ASN A 139 -10.68 10.30 -16.54
C ASN A 139 -10.41 9.04 -17.38
N HIS A 140 -9.25 8.95 -18.00
CA HIS A 140 -8.84 7.75 -18.74
C HIS A 140 -8.74 6.52 -17.83
N LEU A 141 -8.44 6.67 -16.54
CA LEU A 141 -8.34 5.58 -15.57
C LEU A 141 -9.70 5.12 -15.04
N ARG A 142 -10.76 5.91 -15.20
CA ARG A 142 -12.12 5.60 -14.71
C ARG A 142 -12.12 5.09 -13.27
N LEU A 143 -11.59 5.92 -12.38
CA LEU A 143 -11.29 5.55 -11.01
C LEU A 143 -12.54 5.42 -10.13
N ALA A 144 -12.48 4.50 -9.17
CA ALA A 144 -13.38 4.38 -8.04
C ALA A 144 -12.56 4.17 -6.76
N ARG A 145 -13.04 4.70 -5.63
CA ARG A 145 -12.32 4.60 -4.35
C ARG A 145 -13.21 4.23 -3.18
N LYS A 146 -12.59 3.68 -2.13
CA LYS A 146 -13.17 3.52 -0.80
C LYS A 146 -12.21 4.13 0.21
N VAL A 147 -12.60 5.23 0.83
CA VAL A 147 -11.76 5.86 1.87
C VAL A 147 -11.87 5.04 3.14
N LEU A 148 -10.76 4.51 3.60
CA LEU A 148 -10.69 3.64 4.78
C LEU A 148 -10.36 4.45 6.04
N ARG A 149 -9.44 5.40 5.92
CA ARG A 149 -9.00 6.22 7.05
C ARG A 149 -8.56 7.59 6.56
N LEU A 150 -8.92 8.60 7.35
CA LEU A 150 -8.37 9.95 7.29
C LEU A 150 -7.70 10.24 8.63
N GLY A 151 -6.43 10.61 8.60
CA GLY A 151 -5.72 11.02 9.80
C GLY A 151 -6.17 12.40 10.30
N PRO A 152 -6.01 12.68 11.59
CA PRO A 152 -6.28 14.01 12.13
C PRO A 152 -5.31 15.04 11.55
N ASN A 153 -5.75 16.31 11.55
CA ASN A 153 -4.89 17.42 11.14
C ASN A 153 -4.19 17.24 9.79
N ASP A 154 -4.88 16.59 8.83
CA ASP A 154 -4.36 16.32 7.50
C ASP A 154 -3.09 15.43 7.47
N SER A 155 -2.93 14.54 8.45
CA SER A 155 -1.68 13.78 8.63
C SER A 155 -1.51 12.58 7.70
N CYS A 156 -2.59 11.95 7.27
CA CYS A 156 -2.52 10.81 6.34
C CYS A 156 -3.89 10.45 5.76
N ARG A 157 -3.86 9.67 4.69
CA ARG A 157 -5.03 9.05 4.08
C ARG A 157 -4.71 7.62 3.66
N THR A 158 -5.63 6.69 3.94
CA THR A 158 -5.59 5.33 3.43
C THR A 158 -6.90 5.01 2.71
N PHE A 159 -6.81 4.44 1.51
CA PHE A 159 -7.97 4.16 0.68
C PHE A 159 -7.70 3.00 -0.29
N LEU A 160 -8.77 2.33 -0.70
CA LEU A 160 -8.75 1.42 -1.84
C LEU A 160 -9.03 2.21 -3.10
N LEU A 161 -8.31 1.89 -4.16
CA LEU A 161 -8.47 2.49 -5.49
C LEU A 161 -8.64 1.38 -6.52
N ALA A 162 -9.64 1.53 -7.37
CA ALA A 162 -9.84 0.68 -8.52
C ALA A 162 -9.92 1.52 -9.79
N GLY A 163 -9.35 1.01 -10.87
CA GLY A 163 -9.52 1.54 -12.22
C GLY A 163 -10.19 0.53 -13.11
N MET A 164 -11.07 1.01 -13.98
CA MET A 164 -11.73 0.15 -14.98
C MET A 164 -10.80 -0.11 -16.17
N PRO A 165 -10.96 -1.24 -16.89
CA PRO A 165 -10.29 -1.43 -18.16
C PRO A 165 -10.54 -0.27 -19.12
N HIS A 166 -9.50 0.22 -19.76
CA HIS A 166 -9.61 1.29 -20.74
C HIS A 166 -8.61 1.08 -21.87
N GLY A 167 -9.03 1.44 -23.08
CA GLY A 167 -8.14 1.55 -24.21
C GLY A 167 -7.66 2.98 -24.36
N THR A 168 -6.37 3.19 -24.32
CA THR A 168 -5.75 4.47 -24.67
C THR A 168 -5.13 4.30 -26.05
N PRO A 169 -5.39 5.21 -27.03
CA PRO A 169 -4.76 5.13 -28.33
C PRO A 169 -3.22 5.10 -28.21
N GLU A 170 -2.55 4.29 -29.03
CA GLU A 170 -1.10 4.06 -28.96
C GLU A 170 -0.28 5.35 -29.05
N ASP A 171 -0.74 6.33 -29.84
CA ASP A 171 -0.08 7.62 -30.02
C ASP A 171 -0.48 8.67 -28.97
N SER A 172 -1.19 8.26 -27.90
CA SER A 172 -1.60 9.19 -26.88
C SER A 172 -0.44 9.61 -26.00
N GLU A 173 -0.44 10.88 -25.63
CA GLU A 173 0.46 11.45 -24.63
C GLU A 173 -0.35 11.93 -23.44
N LEU A 174 0.18 11.73 -22.26
CA LEU A 174 -0.42 12.12 -20.99
C LEU A 174 0.59 12.89 -20.13
N PRO A 175 0.15 13.87 -19.32
CA PRO A 175 1.05 14.56 -18.42
C PRO A 175 1.58 13.63 -17.32
N ALA A 176 2.81 13.88 -16.90
CA ALA A 176 3.31 13.38 -15.63
C ALA A 176 2.74 14.20 -14.46
N GLU A 177 2.86 13.67 -13.26
CA GLU A 177 2.34 14.30 -12.05
C GLU A 177 3.33 14.25 -10.89
N THR A 178 3.12 15.14 -9.89
CA THR A 178 3.81 15.12 -8.59
C THR A 178 2.82 15.42 -7.48
N HIS A 179 3.19 15.07 -6.24
CA HIS A 179 2.44 15.39 -5.03
C HIS A 179 3.34 16.02 -3.98
N ASP A 180 2.78 16.91 -3.13
CA ASP A 180 3.49 17.53 -2.00
C ASP A 180 3.64 16.59 -0.80
N HIS A 181 3.06 15.40 -0.88
CA HIS A 181 3.05 14.38 0.16
C HIS A 181 3.65 13.07 -0.35
N CYS A 182 3.94 12.16 0.59
CA CYS A 182 4.33 10.81 0.21
C CYS A 182 3.16 10.06 -0.44
N GLU A 183 3.49 9.16 -1.35
CA GLU A 183 2.53 8.24 -1.95
C GLU A 183 3.03 6.81 -1.83
N GLU A 184 2.16 5.91 -1.40
CA GLU A 184 2.48 4.51 -1.19
C GLU A 184 1.37 3.64 -1.78
N MET A 185 1.75 2.58 -2.48
CA MET A 185 0.80 1.68 -3.15
C MET A 185 1.19 0.22 -3.00
N PHE A 186 0.17 -0.63 -2.83
CA PHE A 186 0.30 -2.07 -3.01
C PHE A 186 -0.80 -2.57 -3.95
N MET A 187 -0.39 -3.23 -5.05
CA MET A 187 -1.30 -3.80 -6.04
C MET A 187 -1.90 -5.12 -5.54
N ILE A 188 -3.22 -5.16 -5.40
CA ILE A 188 -3.95 -6.34 -4.93
C ILE A 188 -4.31 -7.25 -6.11
N SER A 189 -4.83 -6.68 -7.19
CA SER A 189 -5.20 -7.42 -8.40
C SER A 189 -5.25 -6.52 -9.63
N GLY A 190 -5.31 -7.15 -10.82
CA GLY A 190 -5.25 -6.45 -12.09
C GLY A 190 -3.84 -6.02 -12.44
N SER A 191 -3.71 -4.99 -13.29
CA SER A 191 -2.40 -4.50 -13.72
C SER A 191 -2.46 -3.05 -14.17
N MET A 192 -1.34 -2.34 -14.06
CA MET A 192 -1.20 -0.96 -14.48
C MET A 192 0.20 -0.71 -15.05
N TRP A 193 0.28 -0.12 -16.22
CA TRP A 193 1.53 0.33 -16.82
C TRP A 193 2.00 1.63 -16.20
N ALA A 194 3.29 1.69 -15.92
CA ALA A 194 4.06 2.88 -15.55
C ALA A 194 5.28 2.98 -16.48
N PRO A 195 5.97 4.11 -16.53
CA PRO A 195 7.24 4.22 -17.27
C PRO A 195 8.27 3.14 -16.90
N GLU A 196 8.26 2.70 -15.66
CA GLU A 196 9.15 1.68 -15.09
C GLU A 196 8.68 0.23 -15.37
N GLY A 197 7.58 0.04 -16.11
CA GLY A 197 7.07 -1.26 -16.54
C GLY A 197 5.65 -1.58 -16.07
N LEU A 198 5.26 -2.85 -16.19
CA LEU A 198 3.94 -3.34 -15.85
C LEU A 198 3.87 -3.74 -14.36
N MET A 199 3.15 -2.96 -13.58
CA MET A 199 2.76 -3.31 -12.20
C MET A 199 1.70 -4.40 -12.23
N GLN A 200 1.93 -5.49 -11.51
CA GLN A 200 1.04 -6.64 -11.40
C GLN A 200 0.74 -6.96 -9.92
N PRO A 201 -0.11 -7.94 -9.57
CA PRO A 201 -0.41 -8.25 -8.18
C PRO A 201 0.86 -8.43 -7.35
N GLY A 202 0.94 -7.74 -6.22
CA GLY A 202 2.13 -7.66 -5.39
C GLY A 202 3.12 -6.56 -5.78
N ALA A 203 2.86 -5.74 -6.80
CA ALA A 203 3.67 -4.55 -7.04
C ALA A 203 3.53 -3.57 -5.87
N TYR A 204 4.66 -3.01 -5.44
CA TYR A 204 4.73 -2.06 -4.35
C TYR A 204 5.63 -0.88 -4.72
N PHE A 205 5.18 0.34 -4.46
CA PHE A 205 6.01 1.53 -4.50
C PHE A 205 5.85 2.40 -3.26
N PHE A 206 6.87 3.22 -3.00
CA PHE A 206 6.85 4.33 -2.06
C PHE A 206 7.56 5.52 -2.67
N ARG A 207 6.84 6.63 -2.85
CA ARG A 207 7.33 7.89 -3.39
C ARG A 207 7.39 8.94 -2.29
N PRO A 208 8.57 9.49 -1.98
CA PRO A 208 8.66 10.74 -1.22
C PRO A 208 7.96 11.90 -1.94
N PRO A 209 7.70 13.04 -1.26
CA PRO A 209 7.14 14.21 -1.91
C PRO A 209 7.95 14.67 -3.14
N ASN A 210 7.27 15.24 -4.11
CA ASN A 210 7.85 15.85 -5.31
C ASN A 210 8.56 14.90 -6.28
N ILE A 211 8.33 13.60 -6.18
CA ILE A 211 8.78 12.65 -7.20
C ILE A 211 7.88 12.77 -8.42
N VAL A 212 8.47 13.07 -9.57
CA VAL A 212 7.78 13.09 -10.88
C VAL A 212 7.53 11.67 -11.34
N HIS A 213 6.28 11.30 -11.57
CA HIS A 213 5.88 9.95 -11.96
C HIS A 213 4.76 9.96 -13.00
N GLY A 214 4.42 8.77 -13.52
CA GLY A 214 3.42 8.63 -14.57
C GLY A 214 3.90 9.06 -15.97
N PRO A 215 3.01 8.99 -16.96
CA PRO A 215 1.59 8.63 -16.83
C PRO A 215 1.37 7.16 -16.49
N HIS A 216 0.17 6.87 -16.00
CA HIS A 216 -0.28 5.50 -15.72
C HIS A 216 -1.45 5.15 -16.63
N VAL A 217 -1.47 3.92 -17.13
CA VAL A 217 -2.59 3.38 -17.92
C VAL A 217 -2.84 1.91 -17.57
N SER A 218 -4.07 1.45 -17.76
CA SER A 218 -4.42 0.06 -17.51
C SER A 218 -5.31 -0.49 -18.62
N GLU A 219 -4.91 -1.59 -19.23
CA GLU A 219 -5.68 -2.28 -20.25
C GLU A 219 -6.77 -3.18 -19.64
N TYR A 220 -6.52 -3.74 -18.46
CA TYR A 220 -7.38 -4.77 -17.85
C TYR A 220 -8.05 -4.32 -16.55
N GLY A 221 -7.78 -3.10 -16.10
CA GLY A 221 -8.20 -2.60 -14.80
C GLY A 221 -7.25 -3.02 -13.69
N PHE A 222 -7.42 -2.40 -12.54
CA PHE A 222 -6.59 -2.66 -11.35
C PHE A 222 -7.38 -2.44 -10.06
N PHE A 223 -6.88 -3.05 -9.00
CA PHE A 223 -7.35 -2.85 -7.63
C PHE A 223 -6.15 -2.81 -6.69
N GLN A 224 -6.05 -1.74 -5.92
CA GLN A 224 -4.90 -1.47 -5.08
C GLN A 224 -5.30 -0.78 -3.77
N ILE A 225 -4.46 -0.93 -2.75
CA ILE A 225 -4.51 -0.09 -1.55
C ILE A 225 -3.47 1.02 -1.71
N MET A 226 -3.93 2.24 -1.43
CA MET A 226 -3.12 3.46 -1.49
C MET A 226 -3.04 4.06 -0.11
N ARG A 227 -1.88 4.60 0.21
CA ARG A 227 -1.65 5.40 1.41
C ARG A 227 -0.93 6.67 1.04
N SER A 228 -1.39 7.80 1.59
CA SER A 228 -0.73 9.09 1.46
C SER A 228 -0.30 9.56 2.85
N PRO A 229 0.89 9.15 3.33
CA PRO A 229 1.46 9.73 4.54
C PRO A 229 1.67 11.24 4.33
N MET A 230 1.51 12.03 5.39
CA MET A 230 1.65 13.48 5.45
C MET A 230 0.45 14.30 4.96
N ALA A 231 -0.54 13.72 4.26
CA ALA A 231 -1.73 14.45 3.85
C ALA A 231 -2.97 13.56 3.78
N ASN A 232 -4.13 14.08 4.20
CA ASN A 232 -5.42 13.43 3.99
C ASN A 232 -6.13 13.96 2.74
N ARG A 233 -5.58 14.99 2.10
CA ARG A 233 -6.04 15.56 0.86
C ARG A 233 -4.97 15.39 -0.21
N ILE A 234 -5.29 14.68 -1.27
CA ILE A 234 -4.40 14.54 -2.43
C ILE A 234 -4.46 15.81 -3.24
N VAL A 235 -3.30 16.42 -3.46
CA VAL A 235 -3.09 17.53 -4.38
C VAL A 235 -2.14 17.05 -5.46
N THR A 236 -2.58 17.10 -6.71
CA THR A 236 -1.80 16.70 -7.88
C THR A 236 -1.32 17.93 -8.62
N HIS A 237 -0.02 18.02 -8.82
CA HIS A 237 0.64 19.00 -9.66
C HIS A 237 0.99 18.34 -11.00
N TRP A 238 0.32 18.78 -12.06
CA TRP A 238 0.52 18.24 -13.39
C TRP A 238 1.68 18.93 -14.10
N SER A 239 2.51 18.14 -14.77
CA SER A 239 3.54 18.67 -15.67
C SER A 239 2.88 19.32 -16.90
N ASP A 240 3.51 20.38 -17.41
CA ASP A 240 3.16 20.95 -18.73
C ASP A 240 3.68 20.07 -19.88
N GLU A 241 4.66 19.21 -19.60
CA GLU A 241 5.18 18.24 -20.54
C GLU A 241 4.36 16.97 -20.52
N THR A 242 4.01 16.48 -21.69
CA THR A 242 3.38 15.18 -21.88
C THR A 242 4.43 14.11 -22.17
N ARG A 243 4.07 12.86 -21.89
CA ARG A 243 4.89 11.67 -22.15
C ARG A 243 4.06 10.64 -22.90
N PRO A 244 4.70 9.84 -23.77
CA PRO A 244 4.02 8.70 -24.38
C PRO A 244 3.40 7.78 -23.32
N ILE A 245 2.31 7.12 -23.68
CA ILE A 245 1.73 6.09 -22.82
C ILE A 245 2.74 4.95 -22.62
N PRO A 246 2.88 4.42 -21.40
CA PRO A 246 3.95 3.48 -21.07
C PRO A 246 3.65 2.01 -21.42
N ILE A 247 2.66 1.72 -22.27
CA ILE A 247 2.34 0.35 -22.67
C ILE A 247 3.55 -0.29 -23.36
N GLY A 248 3.97 -1.44 -22.85
CA GLY A 248 5.14 -2.16 -23.36
C GLY A 248 6.48 -1.70 -22.79
N SER A 249 6.49 -0.77 -21.84
CA SER A 249 7.73 -0.37 -21.14
C SER A 249 8.41 -1.58 -20.50
N ALA A 250 9.73 -1.65 -20.63
CA ALA A 250 10.51 -2.67 -19.95
C ALA A 250 10.52 -2.44 -18.44
N TYR A 251 10.54 -3.51 -17.66
CA TYR A 251 10.68 -3.40 -16.21
C TYR A 251 12.06 -2.84 -15.84
N ALA A 252 12.08 -1.68 -15.24
CA ALA A 252 13.28 -0.94 -14.87
C ALA A 252 13.04 -0.21 -13.52
N PRO A 253 13.06 -0.96 -12.39
CA PRO A 253 12.71 -0.39 -11.10
C PRO A 253 13.74 0.62 -10.60
N ILE A 254 13.27 1.65 -9.89
CA ILE A 254 14.12 2.55 -9.11
C ILE A 254 14.16 2.01 -7.68
N LEU A 255 15.34 1.59 -7.24
CA LEU A 255 15.55 0.94 -5.95
C LEU A 255 16.64 1.66 -5.15
N PRO A 256 16.57 1.65 -3.81
CA PRO A 256 17.63 2.16 -2.95
C PRO A 256 18.96 1.46 -3.18
N GLU A 257 20.05 2.17 -2.94
CA GLU A 257 21.39 1.58 -2.98
C GLU A 257 21.51 0.43 -1.97
N GLY A 258 22.16 -0.66 -2.38
CA GLY A 258 22.33 -1.86 -1.55
C GLY A 258 21.12 -2.79 -1.52
N THR A 259 20.06 -2.49 -2.27
CA THR A 259 18.92 -3.41 -2.43
C THR A 259 19.38 -4.72 -3.09
N PRO A 260 18.92 -5.89 -2.62
CA PRO A 260 19.25 -7.17 -3.25
C PRO A 260 18.89 -7.23 -4.74
N GLU A 261 19.72 -7.83 -5.57
CA GLU A 261 19.48 -7.97 -7.01
C GLU A 261 18.15 -8.69 -7.33
N SER A 262 17.66 -9.54 -6.42
CA SER A 262 16.36 -10.21 -6.56
C SER A 262 15.22 -9.23 -6.74
N TRP A 263 15.27 -8.05 -6.13
CA TRP A 263 14.23 -7.02 -6.22
C TRP A 263 14.09 -6.41 -7.62
N ALA A 264 15.15 -6.44 -8.41
CA ALA A 264 15.13 -5.96 -9.79
C ALA A 264 14.55 -6.97 -10.80
N ARG A 265 14.06 -8.12 -10.35
CA ARG A 265 13.42 -9.11 -11.22
C ARG A 265 11.99 -8.72 -11.54
N PRO A 266 11.54 -8.93 -12.80
CA PRO A 266 10.15 -8.70 -13.15
C PRO A 266 9.22 -9.70 -12.46
N TRP A 267 7.94 -9.41 -12.50
CA TRP A 267 6.90 -10.30 -12.01
C TRP A 267 6.96 -11.67 -12.72
N SER A 268 6.65 -12.71 -11.98
CA SER A 268 6.47 -14.06 -12.51
C SER A 268 5.17 -14.67 -11.95
N PRO A 269 4.51 -15.58 -12.68
CA PRO A 269 3.32 -16.27 -12.18
C PRO A 269 3.72 -17.27 -11.09
N ALA A 270 4.00 -16.77 -9.90
CA ALA A 270 4.32 -17.53 -8.69
C ALA A 270 3.20 -17.32 -7.66
N PRO A 271 3.13 -18.14 -6.59
CA PRO A 271 2.21 -17.89 -5.49
C PRO A 271 2.37 -16.46 -4.98
N ASN A 272 1.22 -15.85 -4.69
CA ASN A 272 1.08 -14.45 -4.36
C ASN A 272 1.90 -14.04 -3.12
N PHE A 273 2.43 -12.84 -3.12
CA PHE A 273 3.08 -12.06 -2.05
C PHE A 273 4.29 -12.72 -1.37
#